data_7c92051a115571a61c4e84f3dcb5d4c6
#
_entry.id   7c92051a115571a61c4e84f3dcb5d4c6
#
_cell.length_a   1.000
_cell.length_b   1.000
_cell.length_c   1.000
_cell.angle_alpha   90.00
_cell.angle_beta   90.00
_cell.angle_gamma   90.00
#
_symmetry.space_group_name_H-M   'P 1'
#
loop_
_entity.id
_entity.type
_entity.pdbx_description
1 polymer ?
#
loop_
_entity_poly.entity_id
_entity_poly.type
_entity_poly.pdbx_seq_one_letter_code
_entity_poly.pdbx_strand_id
1 'polypeptide(L)'
;MNVEPHVALQDPKVRETLGRYFGIEIGPEHPLLDQLGLLHLAGGDWLMHQGEQGDALYFLVRGRLQAWAAGPGGKERGTFLNEIVPGDSVGELSLLTNAPRAVGIQAIRDSLLISIDRASFESLAQQVPALALKLAGNVARLLQSKSDRARPSTRNLKTLCLLHMDGHEETARLGRKLAEEIGREGSTLVLDPARLAGLGAPGGGALGQSGHVPELAHWVHDQEDRHRFLLFLCNPKDEAWMQFALRQSDMVLQLAHAGGLPGLQPWESLLEGKGAAAIARRLLVLFQPAGRAISGTEAWLQPRQLDYHVHAREDRPGDIGRVARIVAGSATGMVLAGGAARGFAHLGVYRAMEELEIPVDWIGGTSIGGIIGAALAAPWPVDEAI
;
A
#
# COMPACT_ATOMS: atom_id res chain seq x y z
N MET A 1 23.70 7.36 -6.81
CA MET A 1 24.59 6.73 -7.81
C MET A 1 23.67 6.12 -8.83
N ASN A 2 23.62 6.69 -10.05
CA ASN A 2 22.76 6.21 -11.12
C ASN A 2 23.25 4.81 -11.50
N VAL A 3 22.41 3.80 -11.32
CA VAL A 3 22.60 2.53 -12.02
C VAL A 3 22.56 2.90 -13.50
N GLU A 4 23.59 2.51 -14.27
CA GLU A 4 23.62 2.82 -15.69
C GLU A 4 22.32 2.34 -16.34
N PRO A 5 21.64 3.17 -17.14
CA PRO A 5 20.34 2.83 -17.75
C PRO A 5 20.35 1.47 -18.46
N HIS A 6 21.47 1.11 -19.07
CA HIS A 6 21.67 -0.17 -19.74
C HIS A 6 21.50 -1.40 -18.85
N VAL A 7 21.88 -1.36 -17.55
CA VAL A 7 21.82 -2.56 -16.68
C VAL A 7 20.39 -2.94 -16.34
N ALA A 8 19.53 -1.97 -16.04
CA ALA A 8 18.13 -2.28 -15.68
C ALA A 8 17.27 -2.64 -16.90
N LEU A 9 17.56 -2.10 -18.09
CA LEU A 9 16.91 -2.51 -19.34
C LEU A 9 17.37 -3.90 -19.81
N GLN A 10 18.49 -4.41 -19.29
CA GLN A 10 18.94 -5.79 -19.50
C GLN A 10 18.20 -6.81 -18.62
N ASP A 11 17.46 -6.36 -17.59
CA ASP A 11 16.64 -7.27 -16.77
C ASP A 11 15.56 -7.93 -17.64
N PRO A 12 15.52 -9.28 -17.73
CA PRO A 12 14.52 -9.99 -18.53
C PRO A 12 13.08 -9.64 -18.15
N LYS A 13 12.79 -9.38 -16.87
CA LYS A 13 11.44 -9.03 -16.40
C LYS A 13 11.02 -7.63 -16.87
N VAL A 14 11.95 -6.69 -16.91
CA VAL A 14 11.70 -5.35 -17.44
C VAL A 14 11.34 -5.45 -18.91
N ARG A 15 12.10 -6.21 -19.69
CA ARG A 15 11.81 -6.44 -21.11
C ARG A 15 10.50 -7.18 -21.34
N GLU A 16 10.20 -8.19 -20.54
CA GLU A 16 8.91 -8.89 -20.59
C GLU A 16 7.73 -7.96 -20.30
N THR A 17 7.86 -7.10 -19.28
CA THR A 17 6.82 -6.12 -18.93
C THR A 17 6.59 -5.12 -20.05
N LEU A 18 7.67 -4.58 -20.63
CA LEU A 18 7.62 -3.72 -21.80
C LEU A 18 7.05 -4.44 -23.03
N GLY A 19 7.52 -5.66 -23.29
CA GLY A 19 7.04 -6.48 -24.40
C GLY A 19 5.54 -6.74 -24.32
N ARG A 20 5.05 -7.06 -23.12
CA ARG A 20 3.61 -7.22 -22.84
C ARG A 20 2.83 -5.91 -23.03
N TYR A 21 3.42 -4.79 -22.62
CA TYR A 21 2.80 -3.47 -22.81
C TYR A 21 2.78 -3.06 -24.29
N PHE A 22 3.89 -3.18 -24.99
CA PHE A 22 4.01 -2.81 -26.41
C PHE A 22 3.37 -3.86 -27.35
N GLY A 23 3.13 -5.08 -26.88
CA GLY A 23 2.63 -6.18 -27.72
C GLY A 23 3.67 -6.74 -28.68
N ILE A 24 4.96 -6.63 -28.33
CA ILE A 24 6.12 -7.12 -29.13
C ILE A 24 7.05 -7.91 -28.21
N GLU A 25 7.86 -8.78 -28.80
CA GLU A 25 8.94 -9.45 -28.09
C GLU A 25 10.19 -8.54 -28.08
N ILE A 26 10.72 -8.23 -26.88
CA ILE A 26 11.86 -7.36 -26.69
C ILE A 26 13.06 -8.20 -26.24
N GLY A 27 13.95 -8.52 -27.20
CA GLY A 27 15.22 -9.16 -26.91
C GLY A 27 16.24 -8.20 -26.26
N PRO A 28 17.39 -8.72 -25.79
CA PRO A 28 18.41 -7.90 -25.11
C PRO A 28 19.08 -6.85 -26.01
N GLU A 29 19.05 -7.02 -27.32
CA GLU A 29 19.63 -6.11 -28.30
C GLU A 29 18.57 -5.38 -29.14
N HIS A 30 17.33 -5.34 -28.66
CA HIS A 30 16.25 -4.71 -29.39
C HIS A 30 16.47 -3.18 -29.48
N PRO A 31 16.40 -2.55 -30.67
CA PRO A 31 16.72 -1.11 -30.87
C PRO A 31 15.84 -0.16 -30.04
N LEU A 32 14.67 -0.62 -29.60
CA LEU A 32 13.80 0.12 -28.70
C LEU A 32 14.51 0.48 -27.40
N LEU A 33 15.38 -0.40 -26.88
CA LEU A 33 16.03 -0.19 -25.58
C LEU A 33 16.92 1.06 -25.57
N ASP A 34 17.48 1.44 -26.72
CA ASP A 34 18.31 2.64 -26.86
C ASP A 34 17.48 3.94 -26.83
N GLN A 35 16.18 3.85 -27.03
CA GLN A 35 15.25 4.99 -27.05
C GLN A 35 14.54 5.17 -25.70
N LEU A 36 14.80 4.30 -24.73
CA LEU A 36 14.15 4.33 -23.41
C LEU A 36 15.08 4.95 -22.37
N GLY A 37 14.51 5.86 -21.59
CA GLY A 37 15.14 6.38 -20.37
C GLY A 37 14.74 5.55 -19.15
N LEU A 38 15.65 5.47 -18.19
CA LEU A 38 15.38 4.87 -16.88
C LEU A 38 15.31 5.97 -15.83
N LEU A 39 14.24 5.96 -15.03
CA LEU A 39 14.02 6.93 -13.96
C LEU A 39 13.79 6.21 -12.62
N HIS A 40 14.68 6.49 -11.67
CA HIS A 40 14.46 6.14 -10.28
C HIS A 40 13.76 7.30 -9.57
N LEU A 41 12.60 7.03 -9.01
CA LEU A 41 11.81 8.01 -8.27
C LEU A 41 11.71 7.57 -6.82
N ALA A 42 12.25 8.38 -5.92
CA ALA A 42 12.19 8.08 -4.50
C ALA A 42 10.76 8.21 -3.97
N GLY A 43 10.42 7.39 -2.99
CA GLY A 43 9.14 7.49 -2.32
C GLY A 43 8.95 8.88 -1.71
N GLY A 44 7.81 9.50 -2.01
CA GLY A 44 7.53 10.88 -1.64
C GLY A 44 7.75 11.90 -2.74
N ASP A 45 8.56 11.59 -3.75
CA ASP A 45 8.85 12.50 -4.84
C ASP A 45 7.71 12.57 -5.85
N TRP A 46 7.59 13.73 -6.47
CA TRP A 46 6.66 13.96 -7.56
C TRP A 46 7.32 13.59 -8.89
N LEU A 47 6.64 12.77 -9.68
CA LEU A 47 7.00 12.53 -11.07
C LEU A 47 6.62 13.71 -11.96
N MET A 48 5.46 14.29 -11.69
CA MET A 48 4.93 15.44 -12.41
C MET A 48 3.85 16.16 -11.59
N HIS A 49 3.68 17.45 -11.79
CA HIS A 49 2.55 18.22 -11.23
C HIS A 49 1.48 18.51 -12.27
N GLN A 50 0.23 18.65 -11.82
CA GLN A 50 -0.86 19.06 -12.69
C GLN A 50 -0.57 20.43 -13.29
N GLY A 51 -0.81 20.60 -14.61
CA GLY A 51 -0.60 21.85 -15.35
C GLY A 51 0.84 22.03 -15.88
N GLU A 52 1.79 21.19 -15.52
CA GLU A 52 3.13 21.24 -16.11
C GLU A 52 3.10 20.80 -17.58
N GLN A 53 3.98 21.39 -18.40
CA GLN A 53 4.22 20.88 -19.74
C GLN A 53 5.00 19.57 -19.68
N GLY A 54 4.65 18.61 -20.51
CA GLY A 54 5.34 17.33 -20.51
C GLY A 54 5.22 16.62 -21.85
N ASP A 55 6.34 16.11 -22.30
CA ASP A 55 6.54 15.47 -23.59
C ASP A 55 6.94 13.98 -23.48
N ALA A 56 6.91 13.42 -22.29
CA ALA A 56 7.28 12.04 -22.04
C ALA A 56 6.11 11.22 -21.46
N LEU A 57 6.11 9.94 -21.81
CA LEU A 57 5.30 8.88 -21.26
C LEU A 57 6.16 8.05 -20.31
N TYR A 58 5.60 7.62 -19.20
CA TYR A 58 6.29 6.83 -18.21
C TYR A 58 5.56 5.51 -17.98
N PHE A 59 6.31 4.42 -17.89
CA PHE A 59 5.83 3.08 -17.54
C PHE A 59 6.34 2.73 -16.16
N LEU A 60 5.45 2.37 -15.25
CA LEU A 60 5.85 1.88 -13.95
C LEU A 60 6.28 0.41 -14.05
N VAL A 61 7.56 0.17 -13.80
CA VAL A 61 8.15 -1.18 -13.79
C VAL A 61 8.06 -1.79 -12.41
N ARG A 62 8.43 -1.00 -11.39
CA ARG A 62 8.45 -1.40 -9.98
C ARG A 62 8.02 -0.24 -9.10
N GLY A 63 7.50 -0.55 -7.92
CA GLY A 63 7.06 0.47 -6.98
C GLY A 63 5.56 0.73 -7.02
N ARG A 64 5.15 1.92 -6.62
CA ARG A 64 3.75 2.35 -6.60
C ARG A 64 3.65 3.86 -6.64
N LEU A 65 2.72 4.36 -7.46
CA LEU A 65 2.45 5.78 -7.58
C LEU A 65 0.98 6.07 -7.27
N GLN A 66 0.68 7.33 -7.01
CA GLN A 66 -0.68 7.84 -6.86
C GLN A 66 -0.91 9.04 -7.75
N ALA A 67 -2.11 9.10 -8.33
CA ALA A 67 -2.59 10.24 -9.10
C ALA A 67 -3.46 11.14 -8.22
N TRP A 68 -3.23 12.45 -8.33
CA TRP A 68 -3.90 13.49 -7.55
C TRP A 68 -4.41 14.60 -8.46
N ALA A 69 -5.64 15.05 -8.25
CA ALA A 69 -6.03 16.38 -8.71
C ALA A 69 -5.36 17.41 -7.81
N ALA A 70 -4.91 18.54 -8.39
CA ALA A 70 -4.24 19.59 -7.61
C ALA A 70 -5.15 20.16 -6.53
N GLY A 71 -4.56 20.41 -5.36
CA GLY A 71 -5.17 21.15 -4.29
C GLY A 71 -5.09 22.69 -4.51
N PRO A 72 -5.59 23.47 -3.57
CA PRO A 72 -5.44 24.93 -3.58
C PRO A 72 -3.96 25.31 -3.70
N GLY A 73 -3.60 26.06 -4.74
CA GLY A 73 -2.20 26.44 -5.01
C GLY A 73 -1.46 25.58 -6.06
N GLY A 74 -2.09 24.51 -6.57
CA GLY A 74 -1.64 23.78 -7.77
C GLY A 74 -0.51 22.78 -7.56
N LYS A 75 0.23 22.84 -6.45
CA LYS A 75 1.39 21.97 -6.16
C LYS A 75 1.18 21.03 -4.97
N GLU A 76 0.06 21.19 -4.26
CA GLU A 76 -0.27 20.35 -3.11
C GLU A 76 -1.23 19.23 -3.53
N ARG A 77 -1.24 18.15 -2.73
CA ARG A 77 -2.23 17.09 -2.90
C ARG A 77 -3.63 17.65 -2.68
N GLY A 78 -4.51 17.44 -3.64
CA GLY A 78 -5.92 17.72 -3.52
C GLY A 78 -6.72 16.43 -3.37
N THR A 79 -7.47 16.08 -4.42
CA THR A 79 -8.30 14.87 -4.39
C THR A 79 -7.52 13.68 -4.94
N PHE A 80 -7.46 12.59 -4.19
CA PHE A 80 -6.96 11.30 -4.69
C PHE A 80 -7.84 10.80 -5.84
N LEU A 81 -7.22 10.35 -6.91
CA LEU A 81 -7.90 9.86 -8.11
C LEU A 81 -7.77 8.35 -8.26
N ASN A 82 -6.55 7.84 -8.33
CA ASN A 82 -6.27 6.41 -8.44
C ASN A 82 -4.84 6.07 -8.05
N GLU A 83 -4.59 4.78 -7.86
CA GLU A 83 -3.25 4.21 -7.74
C GLU A 83 -2.76 3.72 -9.10
N ILE A 84 -1.44 3.82 -9.32
CA ILE A 84 -0.73 3.29 -10.46
C ILE A 84 0.16 2.16 -9.96
N VAL A 85 0.02 0.99 -10.58
CA VAL A 85 0.74 -0.24 -10.22
C VAL A 85 1.67 -0.68 -11.34
N PRO A 86 2.65 -1.57 -11.07
CA PRO A 86 3.54 -2.09 -12.12
C PRO A 86 2.78 -2.62 -13.34
N GLY A 87 3.20 -2.18 -14.52
CA GLY A 87 2.54 -2.43 -15.80
C GLY A 87 1.60 -1.33 -16.28
N ASP A 88 1.29 -0.35 -15.44
CA ASP A 88 0.54 0.84 -15.86
C ASP A 88 1.47 1.90 -16.44
N SER A 89 0.86 2.83 -17.19
CA SER A 89 1.54 3.99 -17.75
C SER A 89 0.90 5.30 -17.29
N VAL A 90 1.66 6.38 -17.33
CA VAL A 90 1.20 7.73 -17.02
C VAL A 90 1.80 8.75 -17.97
N GLY A 91 1.06 9.83 -18.24
CA GLY A 91 1.51 10.91 -19.11
C GLY A 91 1.00 10.79 -20.55
N GLU A 92 0.14 9.80 -20.86
CA GLU A 92 -0.39 9.51 -22.18
C GLU A 92 -1.13 10.69 -22.80
N LEU A 93 -1.98 11.36 -21.99
CA LEU A 93 -2.80 12.48 -22.47
C LEU A 93 -1.91 13.60 -22.99
N SER A 94 -0.89 14.01 -22.23
CA SER A 94 0.02 15.08 -22.64
C SER A 94 0.82 14.67 -23.87
N LEU A 95 1.25 13.41 -23.95
CA LEU A 95 1.99 12.89 -25.11
C LEU A 95 1.13 12.94 -26.39
N LEU A 96 -0.13 12.50 -26.31
CA LEU A 96 -1.03 12.41 -27.47
C LEU A 96 -1.62 13.75 -27.88
N THR A 97 -1.91 14.65 -26.94
CA THR A 97 -2.67 15.88 -27.19
C THR A 97 -1.82 17.14 -27.13
N ASN A 98 -0.56 17.06 -26.70
CA ASN A 98 0.30 18.20 -26.40
C ASN A 98 -0.28 19.16 -25.32
N ALA A 99 -1.25 18.68 -24.55
CA ALA A 99 -1.82 19.42 -23.44
C ALA A 99 -0.94 19.34 -22.19
N PRO A 100 -1.05 20.27 -21.26
CA PRO A 100 -0.42 20.18 -19.95
C PRO A 100 -0.83 18.89 -19.19
N ARG A 101 -0.03 18.49 -18.22
CA ARG A 101 -0.31 17.33 -17.36
C ARG A 101 -1.69 17.45 -16.72
N ALA A 102 -2.57 16.48 -16.95
CA ALA A 102 -3.95 16.51 -16.47
C ALA A 102 -4.04 16.30 -14.94
N VAL A 103 -3.06 15.63 -14.35
CA VAL A 103 -3.01 15.27 -12.93
C VAL A 103 -1.57 15.33 -12.42
N GLY A 104 -1.40 15.47 -11.10
CA GLY A 104 -0.13 15.25 -10.44
C GLY A 104 0.08 13.76 -10.16
N ILE A 105 1.33 13.28 -10.31
CA ILE A 105 1.71 11.90 -10.02
C ILE A 105 2.84 11.91 -8.99
N GLN A 106 2.67 11.16 -7.91
CA GLN A 106 3.64 11.08 -6.81
C GLN A 106 3.93 9.63 -6.45
N ALA A 107 5.18 9.32 -6.16
CA ALA A 107 5.58 7.99 -5.69
C ALA A 107 5.17 7.77 -4.23
N ILE A 108 4.50 6.64 -3.95
CA ILE A 108 4.21 6.21 -2.58
C ILE A 108 5.48 5.64 -1.95
N ARG A 109 6.24 4.88 -2.73
CA ARG A 109 7.48 4.23 -2.34
C ARG A 109 8.50 4.31 -3.46
N ASP A 110 9.74 3.91 -3.17
CA ASP A 110 10.79 3.90 -4.19
C ASP A 110 10.31 3.15 -5.43
N SER A 111 10.38 3.81 -6.58
CA SER A 111 9.78 3.36 -7.82
C SER A 111 10.77 3.41 -8.97
N LEU A 112 10.67 2.44 -9.87
CA LEU A 112 11.44 2.38 -11.10
C LEU A 112 10.50 2.57 -12.29
N LEU A 113 10.78 3.57 -13.11
CA LEU A 113 10.01 3.88 -14.29
C LEU A 113 10.90 3.83 -15.54
N ILE A 114 10.27 3.53 -16.65
CA ILE A 114 10.85 3.70 -17.97
C ILE A 114 10.14 4.87 -18.61
N SER A 115 10.93 5.81 -19.17
CA SER A 115 10.44 6.95 -19.90
C SER A 115 10.68 6.80 -21.39
N ILE A 116 9.75 7.31 -22.18
CA ILE A 116 9.90 7.48 -23.61
C ILE A 116 9.45 8.90 -23.96
N ASP A 117 10.31 9.64 -24.62
CA ASP A 117 9.96 10.97 -25.12
C ASP A 117 9.05 10.90 -26.36
N ARG A 118 8.49 12.04 -26.73
CA ARG A 118 7.55 12.14 -27.86
C ARG A 118 8.17 11.66 -29.17
N ALA A 119 9.39 12.08 -29.49
CA ALA A 119 10.04 11.76 -30.77
C ALA A 119 10.29 10.27 -30.88
N SER A 120 10.79 9.64 -29.81
CA SER A 120 11.00 8.20 -29.71
C SER A 120 9.68 7.43 -29.77
N PHE A 121 8.64 7.95 -29.11
CA PHE A 121 7.30 7.35 -29.19
C PHE A 121 6.71 7.42 -30.60
N GLU A 122 6.79 8.55 -31.29
CA GLU A 122 6.30 8.71 -32.66
C GLU A 122 7.03 7.76 -33.63
N SER A 123 8.34 7.63 -33.49
CA SER A 123 9.15 6.66 -34.25
C SER A 123 8.68 5.23 -34.00
N LEU A 124 8.47 4.87 -32.73
CA LEU A 124 8.01 3.54 -32.35
C LEU A 124 6.57 3.26 -32.84
N ALA A 125 5.68 4.23 -32.76
CA ALA A 125 4.30 4.08 -33.20
C ALA A 125 4.20 3.86 -34.72
N GLN A 126 5.15 4.38 -35.51
CA GLN A 126 5.24 4.09 -36.96
C GLN A 126 5.69 2.64 -37.21
N GLN A 127 6.57 2.09 -36.35
CA GLN A 127 7.04 0.71 -36.49
C GLN A 127 6.03 -0.30 -35.91
N VAL A 128 5.32 0.07 -34.84
CA VAL A 128 4.36 -0.78 -34.12
C VAL A 128 3.03 -0.02 -33.98
N PRO A 129 2.16 0.04 -35.03
CA PRO A 129 0.90 0.78 -35.00
C PRO A 129 -0.07 0.35 -33.88
N ALA A 130 0.01 -0.92 -33.45
CA ALA A 130 -0.79 -1.44 -32.35
C ALA A 130 -0.54 -0.70 -31.03
N LEU A 131 0.61 -0.06 -30.85
CA LEU A 131 0.96 0.72 -29.68
C LEU A 131 0.05 1.94 -29.51
N ALA A 132 -0.19 2.69 -30.57
CA ALA A 132 -1.07 3.85 -30.56
C ALA A 132 -2.51 3.47 -30.19
N LEU A 133 -3.02 2.36 -30.73
CA LEU A 133 -4.33 1.82 -30.36
C LEU A 133 -4.41 1.40 -28.90
N LYS A 134 -3.37 0.79 -28.37
CA LYS A 134 -3.32 0.37 -26.95
C LYS A 134 -3.30 1.56 -26.01
N LEU A 135 -2.52 2.60 -26.33
CA LEU A 135 -2.52 3.87 -25.60
C LEU A 135 -3.88 4.56 -25.63
N ALA A 136 -4.50 4.66 -26.80
CA ALA A 136 -5.84 5.21 -26.94
C ALA A 136 -6.87 4.42 -26.11
N GLY A 137 -6.77 3.09 -26.09
CA GLY A 137 -7.58 2.23 -25.23
C GLY A 137 -7.36 2.46 -23.73
N ASN A 138 -6.13 2.71 -23.30
CA ASN A 138 -5.84 3.06 -21.91
C ASN A 138 -6.44 4.41 -21.52
N VAL A 139 -6.31 5.42 -22.38
CA VAL A 139 -6.92 6.74 -22.19
C VAL A 139 -8.45 6.64 -22.13
N ALA A 140 -9.07 5.87 -23.01
CA ALA A 140 -10.51 5.65 -23.00
C ALA A 140 -10.99 5.01 -21.68
N ARG A 141 -10.27 4.02 -21.17
CA ARG A 141 -10.55 3.40 -19.86
C ARG A 141 -10.40 4.39 -18.70
N LEU A 142 -9.36 5.21 -18.70
CA LEU A 142 -9.16 6.27 -17.70
C LEU A 142 -10.33 7.28 -17.70
N LEU A 143 -10.83 7.64 -18.85
CA LEU A 143 -11.97 8.54 -18.97
C LEU A 143 -13.30 7.91 -18.50
N GLN A 144 -13.48 6.61 -18.72
CA GLN A 144 -14.65 5.86 -18.26
C GLN A 144 -14.63 5.63 -16.72
N SER A 145 -13.46 5.41 -16.12
CA SER A 145 -13.32 5.16 -14.67
C SER A 145 -13.53 6.39 -13.79
N LYS A 146 -13.65 7.59 -14.35
CA LYS A 146 -13.95 8.83 -13.60
C LYS A 146 -15.31 8.85 -12.89
N SER A 147 -16.18 7.87 -13.13
CA SER A 147 -17.52 7.78 -12.52
C SER A 147 -17.53 7.21 -11.10
N ASP A 148 -16.55 6.42 -10.72
CA ASP A 148 -16.46 5.87 -9.37
C ASP A 148 -15.32 6.58 -8.61
N ARG A 149 -15.67 7.33 -7.56
CA ARG A 149 -14.70 7.90 -6.62
C ARG A 149 -13.91 6.75 -6.02
N ALA A 150 -12.82 6.38 -6.66
CA ALA A 150 -11.95 5.30 -6.21
C ALA A 150 -11.39 5.67 -4.83
N ARG A 151 -11.74 4.90 -3.81
CA ARG A 151 -11.00 4.91 -2.55
C ARG A 151 -9.80 3.99 -2.74
N PRO A 152 -8.63 4.35 -2.17
CA PRO A 152 -7.50 3.46 -2.19
C PRO A 152 -7.90 2.08 -1.65
N SER A 153 -7.64 1.01 -2.43
CA SER A 153 -8.03 -0.35 -2.04
C SER A 153 -6.91 -1.05 -1.26
N THR A 154 -7.23 -1.75 -0.18
CA THR A 154 -6.28 -2.62 0.51
C THR A 154 -5.95 -3.90 -0.28
N ARG A 155 -6.75 -4.25 -1.28
CA ARG A 155 -6.57 -5.48 -2.07
C ARG A 155 -5.22 -5.61 -2.78
N ASN A 156 -4.56 -4.49 -3.06
CA ASN A 156 -3.30 -4.46 -3.81
C ASN A 156 -2.07 -4.19 -2.93
N LEU A 157 -2.22 -4.12 -1.60
CA LEU A 157 -1.08 -3.93 -0.71
C LEU A 157 -0.20 -5.17 -0.75
N LYS A 158 1.10 -4.97 -0.88
CA LYS A 158 2.11 -6.04 -0.88
C LYS A 158 3.13 -5.88 0.22
N THR A 159 3.58 -4.67 0.46
CA THR A 159 4.67 -4.36 1.38
C THR A 159 4.14 -3.61 2.60
N LEU A 160 4.40 -4.16 3.78
CA LEU A 160 3.85 -3.67 5.04
C LEU A 160 4.98 -3.46 6.05
N CYS A 161 5.07 -2.26 6.63
CA CYS A 161 5.95 -1.99 7.76
C CYS A 161 5.18 -2.20 9.08
N LEU A 162 5.59 -3.16 9.88
CA LEU A 162 5.09 -3.39 11.24
C LEU A 162 6.03 -2.65 12.20
N LEU A 163 5.63 -1.46 12.61
CA LEU A 163 6.44 -0.55 13.40
C LEU A 163 6.02 -0.56 14.87
N HIS A 164 6.90 -1.05 15.72
CA HIS A 164 6.66 -1.08 17.17
C HIS A 164 6.87 0.32 17.77
N MET A 165 5.78 0.95 18.21
CA MET A 165 5.80 2.35 18.66
C MET A 165 6.51 2.58 19.99
N ASP A 166 6.43 1.62 20.90
CA ASP A 166 6.82 1.77 22.30
C ASP A 166 8.11 1.03 22.66
N GLY A 167 8.66 0.23 21.74
CA GLY A 167 9.85 -0.60 21.97
C GLY A 167 9.68 -1.68 23.05
N HIS A 168 8.47 -1.93 23.53
CA HIS A 168 8.17 -3.00 24.51
C HIS A 168 8.21 -4.38 23.86
N GLU A 169 8.76 -5.35 24.58
CA GLU A 169 8.87 -6.73 24.10
C GLU A 169 7.49 -7.36 23.83
N GLU A 170 6.50 -6.98 24.63
CA GLU A 170 5.12 -7.43 24.45
C GLU A 170 4.53 -6.98 23.12
N THR A 171 4.68 -5.71 22.75
CA THR A 171 4.25 -5.18 21.45
C THR A 171 4.99 -5.90 20.30
N ALA A 172 6.28 -6.19 20.46
CA ALA A 172 7.05 -6.97 19.49
C ALA A 172 6.53 -8.40 19.35
N ARG A 173 6.16 -9.04 20.47
CA ARG A 173 5.55 -10.39 20.48
C ARG A 173 4.20 -10.40 19.73
N LEU A 174 3.35 -9.44 20.01
CA LEU A 174 2.05 -9.30 19.35
C LEU A 174 2.20 -8.95 17.87
N GLY A 175 3.21 -8.15 17.51
CA GLY A 175 3.56 -7.86 16.12
C GLY A 175 3.99 -9.12 15.35
N ARG A 176 4.76 -10.00 15.97
CA ARG A 176 5.11 -11.31 15.37
C ARG A 176 3.88 -12.20 15.17
N LYS A 177 2.97 -12.25 16.16
CA LYS A 177 1.69 -12.97 16.00
C LYS A 177 0.85 -12.40 14.85
N LEU A 178 0.79 -11.08 14.72
CA LEU A 178 0.10 -10.45 13.60
C LEU A 178 0.74 -10.84 12.27
N ALA A 179 2.07 -10.89 12.19
CA ALA A 179 2.77 -11.35 10.99
C ALA A 179 2.44 -12.81 10.64
N GLU A 180 2.32 -13.69 11.64
CA GLU A 180 1.88 -15.07 11.48
C GLU A 180 0.43 -15.17 10.95
N GLU A 181 -0.49 -14.36 11.51
CA GLU A 181 -1.89 -14.32 11.03
C GLU A 181 -1.99 -13.77 9.59
N ILE A 182 -1.21 -12.74 9.24
CA ILE A 182 -1.12 -12.26 7.85
C ILE A 182 -0.61 -13.39 6.93
N GLY A 183 0.31 -14.22 7.41
CA GLY A 183 0.80 -15.39 6.70
C GLY A 183 -0.28 -16.44 6.37
N ARG A 184 -1.38 -16.48 7.10
CA ARG A 184 -2.55 -17.32 6.79
C ARG A 184 -3.40 -16.77 5.64
N GLU A 185 -3.33 -15.46 5.41
CA GLU A 185 -4.04 -14.78 4.32
C GLU A 185 -3.30 -14.87 2.97
N GLY A 186 -2.05 -15.32 2.97
CA GLY A 186 -1.25 -15.50 1.75
C GLY A 186 0.23 -15.74 2.02
N SER A 187 0.95 -16.15 0.98
CA SER A 187 2.40 -16.38 1.07
C SER A 187 3.10 -15.11 1.56
N THR A 188 3.83 -15.22 2.64
CA THR A 188 4.40 -14.06 3.36
C THR A 188 5.88 -14.25 3.61
N LEU A 189 6.68 -13.23 3.33
CA LEU A 189 8.08 -13.15 3.70
C LEU A 189 8.24 -12.07 4.78
N VAL A 190 8.75 -12.49 5.95
CA VAL A 190 9.03 -11.59 7.07
C VAL A 190 10.49 -11.18 7.04
N LEU A 191 10.74 -9.89 7.01
CA LEU A 191 12.05 -9.26 6.90
C LEU A 191 12.38 -8.48 8.18
N ASP A 192 13.54 -8.75 8.72
CA ASP A 192 14.23 -7.97 9.75
C ASP A 192 15.74 -8.04 9.51
N PRO A 193 16.55 -7.16 10.10
CA PRO A 193 18.00 -7.14 9.86
C PRO A 193 18.70 -8.48 10.13
N ALA A 194 18.25 -9.22 11.13
CA ALA A 194 18.87 -10.50 11.51
C ALA A 194 18.60 -11.61 10.49
N ARG A 195 17.47 -11.55 9.81
CA ARG A 195 17.07 -12.56 8.81
C ARG A 195 17.66 -12.34 7.42
N LEU A 196 18.00 -11.10 7.07
CA LEU A 196 18.46 -10.75 5.72
C LEU A 196 19.65 -11.60 5.25
N ALA A 197 20.65 -11.80 6.10
CA ALA A 197 21.81 -12.62 5.76
C ALA A 197 21.45 -14.07 5.44
N GLY A 198 20.55 -14.66 6.22
CA GLY A 198 20.07 -16.04 6.01
C GLY A 198 19.19 -16.20 4.77
N LEU A 199 18.60 -15.11 4.29
CA LEU A 199 17.76 -15.07 3.08
C LEU A 199 18.55 -14.80 1.79
N GLY A 200 19.87 -14.61 1.90
CA GLY A 200 20.72 -14.28 0.75
C GLY A 200 20.51 -12.86 0.22
N ALA A 201 20.04 -11.94 1.08
CA ALA A 201 19.86 -10.54 0.71
C ALA A 201 21.23 -9.84 0.52
N PRO A 202 21.37 -8.96 -0.48
CA PRO A 202 22.58 -8.18 -0.67
C PRO A 202 22.95 -7.35 0.56
N GLY A 203 24.24 -7.23 0.86
CA GLY A 203 24.73 -6.42 1.98
C GLY A 203 24.55 -7.05 3.37
N GLY A 204 23.96 -8.25 3.48
CA GLY A 204 23.93 -9.05 4.71
C GLY A 204 23.42 -8.34 5.98
N GLY A 205 22.60 -7.29 5.85
CA GLY A 205 22.07 -6.54 6.98
C GLY A 205 22.85 -5.28 7.38
N ALA A 206 23.98 -4.99 6.77
CA ALA A 206 24.72 -3.74 6.98
C ALA A 206 24.11 -2.59 6.15
N LEU A 207 23.02 -2.00 6.65
CA LEU A 207 22.49 -0.77 6.08
C LEU A 207 23.40 0.40 6.47
N GLY A 208 23.93 1.13 5.47
CA GLY A 208 24.67 2.36 5.73
C GLY A 208 23.82 3.41 6.46
N GLN A 209 24.44 4.46 6.98
CA GLN A 209 23.76 5.50 7.76
C GLN A 209 22.55 6.17 7.03
N SER A 210 22.49 6.14 5.72
CA SER A 210 21.37 6.66 4.91
C SER A 210 20.21 5.67 4.72
N GLY A 211 20.34 4.41 5.13
CA GLY A 211 19.35 3.35 4.89
C GLY A 211 19.05 3.08 3.40
N HIS A 212 19.86 3.64 2.50
CA HIS A 212 19.68 3.48 1.05
C HIS A 212 20.66 2.47 0.51
N VAL A 213 20.16 1.28 0.23
CA VAL A 213 20.93 0.20 -0.39
C VAL A 213 20.17 -0.22 -1.64
N PRO A 214 20.58 0.28 -2.83
CA PRO A 214 19.88 0.00 -4.09
C PRO A 214 19.74 -1.49 -4.40
N GLU A 215 20.78 -2.26 -4.10
CA GLU A 215 20.80 -3.71 -4.32
C GLU A 215 19.78 -4.43 -3.43
N LEU A 216 19.63 -3.98 -2.17
CA LEU A 216 18.63 -4.53 -1.26
C LEU A 216 17.22 -4.16 -1.72
N ALA A 217 17.00 -2.93 -2.17
CA ALA A 217 15.71 -2.51 -2.72
C ALA A 217 15.35 -3.33 -3.97
N HIS A 218 16.32 -3.60 -4.83
CA HIS A 218 16.12 -4.46 -5.99
C HIS A 218 15.74 -5.89 -5.57
N TRP A 219 16.47 -6.46 -4.61
CA TRP A 219 16.18 -7.79 -4.08
C TRP A 219 14.79 -7.87 -3.43
N VAL A 220 14.39 -6.85 -2.67
CA VAL A 220 13.03 -6.76 -2.08
C VAL A 220 11.96 -6.78 -3.18
N HIS A 221 12.14 -6.04 -4.25
CA HIS A 221 11.22 -6.07 -5.38
C HIS A 221 11.11 -7.46 -6.03
N ASP A 222 12.22 -8.21 -6.12
CA ASP A 222 12.18 -9.59 -6.62
C ASP A 222 11.39 -10.52 -5.69
N GLN A 223 11.39 -10.25 -4.37
CA GLN A 223 10.58 -11.01 -3.42
C GLN A 223 9.08 -10.70 -3.56
N GLU A 224 8.71 -9.49 -3.99
CA GLU A 224 7.30 -9.14 -4.22
C GLU A 224 6.62 -10.01 -5.29
N ASP A 225 7.38 -10.51 -6.26
CA ASP A 225 6.85 -11.39 -7.29
C ASP A 225 6.59 -12.82 -6.78
N ARG A 226 7.29 -13.19 -5.71
CA ARG A 226 7.26 -14.55 -5.13
C ARG A 226 6.30 -14.68 -3.97
N HIS A 227 5.98 -13.55 -3.30
CA HIS A 227 5.17 -13.52 -2.09
C HIS A 227 3.98 -12.60 -2.26
N ARG A 228 2.86 -12.95 -1.63
CA ARG A 228 1.68 -12.07 -1.56
C ARG A 228 1.96 -10.88 -0.66
N PHE A 229 2.71 -11.08 0.43
CA PHE A 229 3.06 -10.04 1.39
C PHE A 229 4.54 -10.05 1.73
N LEU A 230 5.14 -8.86 1.82
CA LEU A 230 6.43 -8.63 2.45
C LEU A 230 6.21 -7.81 3.72
N LEU A 231 6.66 -8.33 4.86
CA LEU A 231 6.48 -7.70 6.16
C LEU A 231 7.82 -7.25 6.71
N PHE A 232 8.01 -5.96 6.85
CA PHE A 232 9.18 -5.38 7.51
C PHE A 232 8.88 -5.23 8.99
N LEU A 233 9.59 -5.99 9.84
CA LEU A 233 9.51 -5.80 11.29
C LEU A 233 10.48 -4.70 11.69
N CYS A 234 9.96 -3.59 12.21
CA CYS A 234 10.72 -2.40 12.52
C CYS A 234 10.66 -2.03 13.99
N ASN A 235 11.84 -1.70 14.51
CA ASN A 235 12.00 -1.11 15.83
C ASN A 235 12.61 0.29 15.65
N PRO A 236 12.09 1.33 16.30
CA PRO A 236 12.65 2.68 16.22
C PRO A 236 14.12 2.80 16.63
N LYS A 237 14.66 1.84 17.38
CA LYS A 237 16.08 1.79 17.76
C LYS A 237 17.01 1.50 16.58
N ASP A 238 16.50 0.90 15.50
CA ASP A 238 17.22 0.65 14.26
C ASP A 238 16.74 1.63 13.20
N GLU A 239 17.22 2.85 13.28
CA GLU A 239 16.77 3.95 12.43
C GLU A 239 17.03 3.67 10.94
N ALA A 240 18.20 3.11 10.60
CA ALA A 240 18.55 2.83 9.21
C ALA A 240 17.61 1.79 8.58
N TRP A 241 17.30 0.72 9.30
CA TRP A 241 16.33 -0.28 8.86
C TRP A 241 14.92 0.29 8.75
N MET A 242 14.49 1.07 9.76
CA MET A 242 13.18 1.70 9.76
C MET A 242 13.02 2.65 8.56
N GLN A 243 14.01 3.51 8.29
CA GLN A 243 13.97 4.41 7.13
C GLN A 243 13.91 3.63 5.80
N PHE A 244 14.68 2.55 5.68
CA PHE A 244 14.59 1.68 4.49
C PHE A 244 13.21 1.07 4.35
N ALA A 245 12.68 0.42 5.39
CA ALA A 245 11.39 -0.23 5.39
C ALA A 245 10.24 0.73 5.08
N LEU A 246 10.27 1.94 5.66
CA LEU A 246 9.27 2.97 5.39
C LEU A 246 9.24 3.41 3.92
N ARG A 247 10.40 3.48 3.25
CA ARG A 247 10.46 3.80 1.81
C ARG A 247 9.98 2.66 0.91
N GLN A 248 10.03 1.42 1.39
CA GLN A 248 9.61 0.24 0.64
C GLN A 248 8.16 -0.16 0.90
N SER A 249 7.46 0.51 1.82
CA SER A 249 6.15 0.04 2.30
C SER A 249 4.97 0.77 1.66
N ASP A 250 3.95 -0.01 1.29
CA ASP A 250 2.64 0.48 0.85
C ASP A 250 1.80 0.96 2.04
N MET A 251 2.00 0.36 3.23
CA MET A 251 1.28 0.67 4.46
C MET A 251 2.19 0.54 5.67
N VAL A 252 2.01 1.44 6.64
CA VAL A 252 2.65 1.39 7.95
C VAL A 252 1.63 1.01 9.01
N LEU A 253 1.85 -0.14 9.65
CA LEU A 253 1.09 -0.57 10.83
C LEU A 253 1.85 -0.08 12.06
N GLN A 254 1.32 0.93 12.72
CA GLN A 254 1.83 1.45 13.97
C GLN A 254 1.28 0.58 15.11
N LEU A 255 2.14 -0.23 15.71
CA LEU A 255 1.78 -1.20 16.75
C LEU A 255 2.08 -0.61 18.13
N ALA A 256 1.07 -0.45 18.96
CA ALA A 256 1.21 0.08 20.30
C ALA A 256 0.35 -0.68 21.30
N HIS A 257 0.81 -0.73 22.56
CA HIS A 257 0.01 -1.21 23.67
C HIS A 257 -0.80 -0.05 24.27
N ALA A 258 -2.10 -0.21 24.48
CA ALA A 258 -2.98 0.86 24.94
C ALA A 258 -2.59 1.45 26.30
N GLY A 259 -1.91 0.66 27.14
CA GLY A 259 -1.35 1.12 28.42
C GLY A 259 -0.01 1.85 28.31
N GLY A 260 0.55 2.00 27.09
CA GLY A 260 1.81 2.71 26.83
C GLY A 260 1.63 4.24 26.87
N LEU A 261 2.70 4.94 26.43
CA LEU A 261 2.72 6.40 26.37
C LEU A 261 2.16 6.89 25.02
N PRO A 262 1.01 7.58 24.99
CA PRO A 262 0.37 7.99 23.74
C PRO A 262 1.02 9.21 23.08
N GLY A 263 1.94 9.92 23.74
CA GLY A 263 2.62 11.09 23.19
C GLY A 263 3.48 10.76 21.98
N LEU A 264 3.64 11.74 21.07
CA LEU A 264 4.52 11.60 19.91
C LEU A 264 5.97 11.33 20.34
N GLN A 265 6.59 10.38 19.68
CA GLN A 265 8.01 10.08 19.84
C GLN A 265 8.84 10.87 18.81
N PRO A 266 10.10 11.25 19.11
CA PRO A 266 10.91 12.03 18.19
C PRO A 266 11.07 11.44 16.79
N TRP A 267 11.16 10.11 16.69
CA TRP A 267 11.29 9.39 15.42
C TRP A 267 10.01 9.43 14.57
N GLU A 268 8.83 9.72 15.15
CA GLU A 268 7.57 9.85 14.40
C GLU A 268 7.61 11.04 13.41
N SER A 269 8.54 11.99 13.58
CA SER A 269 8.80 13.02 12.58
C SER A 269 9.15 12.46 11.19
N LEU A 270 9.67 11.24 11.12
CA LEU A 270 9.90 10.53 9.86
C LEU A 270 8.61 10.13 9.14
N LEU A 271 7.50 9.99 9.88
CA LEU A 271 6.17 9.73 9.34
C LEU A 271 5.45 11.02 8.91
N GLU A 272 5.99 12.17 9.34
CA GLU A 272 5.44 13.49 9.04
C GLU A 272 6.42 14.20 8.11
N GLY A 273 6.04 14.65 6.98
CA GLY A 273 6.95 15.34 6.08
C GLY A 273 6.64 15.07 4.62
N LYS A 274 7.65 15.19 3.76
CA LYS A 274 7.50 15.04 2.31
C LYS A 274 7.97 13.68 1.77
N GLY A 275 8.45 12.80 2.64
CA GLY A 275 9.00 11.50 2.23
C GLY A 275 7.95 10.40 2.03
N ALA A 276 8.41 9.21 1.63
CA ALA A 276 7.57 8.01 1.40
C ALA A 276 6.66 7.68 2.58
N ALA A 277 7.21 7.74 3.79
CA ALA A 277 6.47 7.41 5.02
C ALA A 277 5.27 8.34 5.28
N ALA A 278 5.33 9.59 4.83
CA ALA A 278 4.22 10.54 4.96
C ALA A 278 3.07 10.24 4.00
N ILE A 279 3.32 9.41 3.00
CA ILE A 279 2.39 9.09 1.91
C ILE A 279 1.79 7.69 2.06
N ALA A 280 2.55 6.77 2.65
CA ALA A 280 2.09 5.42 2.95
C ALA A 280 0.84 5.48 3.85
N ARG A 281 -0.08 4.56 3.64
CA ARG A 281 -1.25 4.44 4.51
C ARG A 281 -0.83 4.10 5.92
N ARG A 282 -1.48 4.70 6.90
CA ARG A 282 -1.18 4.51 8.32
C ARG A 282 -2.35 3.89 9.06
N LEU A 283 -2.13 2.71 9.60
CA LEU A 283 -3.05 2.01 10.49
C LEU A 283 -2.45 1.92 11.89
N LEU A 284 -3.16 2.44 12.89
CA LEU A 284 -2.79 2.22 14.28
C LEU A 284 -3.47 0.95 14.80
N VAL A 285 -2.67 0.00 15.27
CA VAL A 285 -3.15 -1.20 15.97
C VAL A 285 -2.89 -1.02 17.45
N LEU A 286 -3.94 -0.82 18.23
CA LEU A 286 -3.88 -0.70 19.69
C LEU A 286 -4.16 -2.06 20.33
N PHE A 287 -3.13 -2.67 20.89
CA PHE A 287 -3.27 -3.87 21.69
C PHE A 287 -3.82 -3.50 23.07
N GLN A 288 -4.96 -4.09 23.41
CA GLN A 288 -5.66 -3.86 24.68
C GLN A 288 -5.33 -4.95 25.67
N PRO A 289 -5.06 -4.58 26.95
CA PRO A 289 -4.82 -5.55 28.00
C PRO A 289 -5.99 -6.53 28.15
N ALA A 290 -5.68 -7.76 28.52
CA ALA A 290 -6.66 -8.78 28.82
C ALA A 290 -7.66 -8.33 29.91
N GLY A 291 -8.92 -8.68 29.74
CA GLY A 291 -10.00 -8.45 30.72
C GLY A 291 -10.36 -6.97 30.98
N ARG A 292 -9.85 -6.03 30.17
CA ARG A 292 -10.17 -4.60 30.30
C ARG A 292 -11.07 -4.10 29.17
N ALA A 293 -11.92 -3.13 29.51
CA ALA A 293 -12.67 -2.38 28.50
C ALA A 293 -11.71 -1.53 27.65
N ILE A 294 -12.04 -1.38 26.37
CA ILE A 294 -11.29 -0.50 25.46
C ILE A 294 -11.36 0.94 25.97
N SER A 295 -10.21 1.56 26.19
CA SER A 295 -10.12 2.93 26.72
C SER A 295 -8.84 3.63 26.24
N GLY A 296 -8.76 4.95 26.39
CA GLY A 296 -7.57 5.74 26.10
C GLY A 296 -7.29 5.97 24.59
N THR A 297 -8.18 5.55 23.70
CA THR A 297 -8.00 5.62 22.24
C THR A 297 -7.76 7.04 21.75
N GLU A 298 -8.53 8.01 22.27
CA GLU A 298 -8.44 9.42 21.85
C GLU A 298 -7.02 9.99 22.01
N ALA A 299 -6.36 9.68 23.13
CA ALA A 299 -5.01 10.15 23.40
C ALA A 299 -3.98 9.64 22.37
N TRP A 300 -4.21 8.47 21.79
CA TRP A 300 -3.38 7.92 20.71
C TRP A 300 -3.70 8.52 19.35
N LEU A 301 -4.96 8.88 19.10
CA LEU A 301 -5.41 9.39 17.81
C LEU A 301 -5.11 10.89 17.65
N GLN A 302 -5.34 11.69 18.71
CA GLN A 302 -5.26 13.15 18.66
C GLN A 302 -3.94 13.69 18.07
N PRO A 303 -2.75 13.18 18.45
CA PRO A 303 -1.49 13.72 17.96
C PRO A 303 -1.07 13.18 16.59
N ARG A 304 -1.81 12.24 15.98
CA ARG A 304 -1.39 11.52 14.78
C ARG A 304 -2.38 11.66 13.64
N GLN A 305 -1.86 11.78 12.42
CA GLN A 305 -2.66 11.66 11.21
C GLN A 305 -2.68 10.19 10.78
N LEU A 306 -3.82 9.54 10.92
CA LEU A 306 -4.03 8.11 10.63
C LEU A 306 -5.18 7.96 9.65
N ASP A 307 -5.07 6.98 8.74
CA ASP A 307 -6.19 6.64 7.86
C ASP A 307 -7.29 5.94 8.64
N TYR A 308 -6.91 5.04 9.56
CA TYR A 308 -7.82 4.39 10.51
C TYR A 308 -7.08 3.73 11.67
N HIS A 309 -7.83 3.22 12.63
CA HIS A 309 -7.31 2.48 13.77
C HIS A 309 -8.13 1.24 14.05
N VAL A 310 -7.52 0.26 14.70
CA VAL A 310 -8.18 -0.97 15.15
C VAL A 310 -7.68 -1.34 16.54
N HIS A 311 -8.52 -2.02 17.29
CA HIS A 311 -8.15 -2.62 18.57
C HIS A 311 -8.00 -4.12 18.43
N ALA A 312 -7.03 -4.69 19.12
CA ALA A 312 -6.84 -6.13 19.26
C ALA A 312 -6.63 -6.45 20.75
N ARG A 313 -7.51 -7.26 21.34
CA ARG A 313 -7.40 -7.68 22.73
C ARG A 313 -6.49 -8.89 22.83
N GLU A 314 -5.62 -8.88 23.83
CA GLU A 314 -4.63 -9.94 24.05
C GLU A 314 -5.24 -11.30 24.36
N ASP A 315 -6.38 -11.29 25.05
CA ASP A 315 -7.14 -12.48 25.44
C ASP A 315 -8.12 -12.99 24.36
N ARG A 316 -8.13 -12.34 23.19
CA ARG A 316 -8.98 -12.72 22.06
C ARG A 316 -8.16 -12.95 20.78
N PRO A 317 -7.74 -14.20 20.52
CA PRO A 317 -6.95 -14.53 19.33
C PRO A 317 -7.60 -14.10 18.01
N GLY A 318 -8.92 -14.15 17.92
CA GLY A 318 -9.68 -13.71 16.75
C GLY A 318 -9.54 -12.22 16.42
N ASP A 319 -9.21 -11.37 17.40
CA ASP A 319 -8.99 -9.93 17.17
C ASP A 319 -7.73 -9.70 16.31
N ILE A 320 -6.65 -10.46 16.52
CA ILE A 320 -5.43 -10.36 15.71
C ILE A 320 -5.69 -10.88 14.28
N GLY A 321 -6.43 -11.99 14.15
CA GLY A 321 -6.87 -12.51 12.85
C GLY A 321 -7.74 -11.50 12.09
N ARG A 322 -8.62 -10.75 12.79
CA ARG A 322 -9.39 -9.66 12.20
C ARG A 322 -8.48 -8.56 11.64
N VAL A 323 -7.47 -8.14 12.39
CA VAL A 323 -6.49 -7.14 11.90
C VAL A 323 -5.78 -7.66 10.65
N ALA A 324 -5.36 -8.93 10.65
CA ALA A 324 -4.72 -9.56 9.51
C ALA A 324 -5.63 -9.54 8.26
N ARG A 325 -6.91 -9.92 8.38
CA ARG A 325 -7.86 -9.87 7.26
C ARG A 325 -8.12 -8.45 6.76
N ILE A 326 -8.21 -7.46 7.67
CA ILE A 326 -8.36 -6.05 7.28
C ILE A 326 -7.17 -5.61 6.44
N VAL A 327 -5.97 -5.92 6.86
CA VAL A 327 -4.73 -5.56 6.16
C VAL A 327 -4.59 -6.31 4.85
N ALA A 328 -4.95 -7.59 4.82
CA ALA A 328 -4.91 -8.44 3.62
C ALA A 328 -5.98 -8.07 2.58
N GLY A 329 -7.01 -7.30 2.96
CA GLY A 329 -8.14 -6.96 2.10
C GLY A 329 -9.16 -8.10 1.95
N SER A 330 -9.13 -9.08 2.84
CA SER A 330 -10.05 -10.24 2.91
C SER A 330 -11.12 -10.10 4.01
N ALA A 331 -11.14 -8.96 4.72
CA ALA A 331 -12.10 -8.69 5.78
C ALA A 331 -13.55 -8.75 5.29
N THR A 332 -14.42 -9.37 6.08
CA THR A 332 -15.84 -9.52 5.81
C THR A 332 -16.64 -8.43 6.50
N GLY A 333 -17.44 -7.68 5.74
CA GLY A 333 -18.36 -6.66 6.24
C GLY A 333 -19.80 -7.14 6.19
N MET A 334 -20.53 -6.97 7.31
CA MET A 334 -21.97 -7.25 7.41
C MET A 334 -22.73 -5.93 7.48
N VAL A 335 -23.69 -5.71 6.59
CA VAL A 335 -24.55 -4.52 6.57
C VAL A 335 -25.98 -4.92 6.89
N LEU A 336 -26.52 -4.35 7.96
CA LEU A 336 -27.83 -4.66 8.52
C LEU A 336 -28.84 -3.57 8.13
N ALA A 337 -29.85 -3.95 7.35
CA ALA A 337 -30.88 -3.02 6.90
C ALA A 337 -31.89 -2.66 8.01
N GLY A 338 -32.54 -1.52 7.86
CA GLY A 338 -33.74 -1.18 8.63
C GLY A 338 -34.92 -2.07 8.26
N GLY A 339 -35.90 -2.23 9.15
CA GLY A 339 -37.09 -3.05 8.86
C GLY A 339 -37.99 -3.31 10.06
N ALA A 340 -37.93 -2.47 11.09
CA ALA A 340 -38.67 -2.67 12.36
C ALA A 340 -38.50 -4.11 12.88
N ALA A 341 -39.55 -4.82 13.25
CA ALA A 341 -39.47 -6.17 13.77
C ALA A 341 -38.81 -7.21 12.83
N ARG A 342 -38.77 -6.97 11.51
CA ARG A 342 -38.06 -7.84 10.57
C ARG A 342 -36.53 -7.83 10.77
N GLY A 343 -36.01 -6.81 11.44
CA GLY A 343 -34.58 -6.72 11.76
C GLY A 343 -34.08 -7.86 12.64
N PHE A 344 -34.93 -8.50 13.44
CA PHE A 344 -34.53 -9.67 14.22
C PHE A 344 -34.02 -10.85 13.36
N ALA A 345 -34.39 -10.91 12.08
CA ALA A 345 -33.81 -11.88 11.15
C ALA A 345 -32.28 -11.76 11.02
N HIS A 346 -31.70 -10.57 11.26
CA HIS A 346 -30.24 -10.35 11.24
C HIS A 346 -29.51 -11.19 12.30
N LEU A 347 -30.13 -11.45 13.46
CA LEU A 347 -29.56 -12.29 14.51
C LEU A 347 -29.41 -13.74 14.03
N GLY A 348 -30.42 -14.25 13.31
CA GLY A 348 -30.37 -15.59 12.71
C GLY A 348 -29.28 -15.71 11.65
N VAL A 349 -29.11 -14.68 10.82
CA VAL A 349 -28.04 -14.65 9.80
C VAL A 349 -26.66 -14.59 10.48
N TYR A 350 -26.49 -13.73 11.49
CA TYR A 350 -25.22 -13.64 12.22
C TYR A 350 -24.87 -14.97 12.90
N ARG A 351 -25.85 -15.61 13.56
CA ARG A 351 -25.67 -16.94 14.17
C ARG A 351 -25.25 -18.00 13.14
N ALA A 352 -25.87 -18.02 11.97
CA ALA A 352 -25.48 -18.91 10.89
C ALA A 352 -24.04 -18.66 10.42
N MET A 353 -23.61 -17.39 10.38
CA MET A 353 -22.22 -17.05 10.05
C MET A 353 -21.26 -17.57 11.12
N GLU A 354 -21.61 -17.46 12.41
CA GLU A 354 -20.80 -18.02 13.50
C GLU A 354 -20.71 -19.56 13.41
N GLU A 355 -21.83 -20.24 13.16
CA GLU A 355 -21.89 -21.70 13.01
C GLU A 355 -21.06 -22.20 11.80
N LEU A 356 -20.96 -21.39 10.77
CA LEU A 356 -20.17 -21.67 9.56
C LEU A 356 -18.72 -21.15 9.66
N GLU A 357 -18.32 -20.63 10.81
CA GLU A 357 -16.99 -20.02 11.04
C GLU A 357 -16.65 -18.91 10.05
N ILE A 358 -17.66 -18.19 9.53
CA ILE A 358 -17.46 -17.03 8.65
C ILE A 358 -17.21 -15.81 9.53
N PRO A 359 -16.00 -15.23 9.53
CA PRO A 359 -15.70 -14.09 10.39
C PRO A 359 -16.46 -12.84 9.94
N VAL A 360 -16.97 -12.08 10.91
CA VAL A 360 -17.53 -10.75 10.67
C VAL A 360 -16.58 -9.71 11.26
N ASP A 361 -15.87 -8.99 10.40
CA ASP A 361 -14.82 -8.04 10.78
C ASP A 361 -15.35 -6.61 10.94
N TRP A 362 -16.40 -6.29 10.19
CA TRP A 362 -17.06 -4.98 10.19
C TRP A 362 -18.57 -5.18 10.24
N ILE A 363 -19.23 -4.39 11.09
CA ILE A 363 -20.69 -4.34 11.13
C ILE A 363 -21.14 -2.90 10.93
N GLY A 364 -22.09 -2.71 10.01
CA GLY A 364 -22.77 -1.46 9.80
C GLY A 364 -24.28 -1.67 9.74
N GLY A 365 -25.05 -0.68 10.11
CA GLY A 365 -26.51 -0.84 10.05
C GLY A 365 -27.27 0.49 10.09
N THR A 366 -28.55 0.43 9.70
CA THR A 366 -29.48 1.56 9.78
C THR A 366 -30.72 1.17 10.57
N SER A 367 -31.27 2.11 11.36
CA SER A 367 -32.46 1.88 12.20
C SER A 367 -32.27 0.67 13.14
N ILE A 368 -33.23 -0.29 13.17
CA ILE A 368 -33.11 -1.51 13.95
C ILE A 368 -31.82 -2.31 13.64
N GLY A 369 -31.36 -2.31 12.37
CA GLY A 369 -30.09 -2.93 12.00
C GLY A 369 -28.89 -2.25 12.64
N GLY A 370 -28.94 -0.93 12.90
CA GLY A 370 -27.91 -0.22 13.65
C GLY A 370 -27.88 -0.62 15.13
N ILE A 371 -29.06 -0.81 15.75
CA ILE A 371 -29.19 -1.26 17.15
C ILE A 371 -28.63 -2.68 17.29
N ILE A 372 -29.08 -3.60 16.44
CA ILE A 372 -28.62 -4.99 16.46
C ILE A 372 -27.10 -5.03 16.15
N GLY A 373 -26.64 -4.27 15.16
CA GLY A 373 -25.21 -4.20 14.83
C GLY A 373 -24.36 -3.72 16.00
N ALA A 374 -24.83 -2.74 16.76
CA ALA A 374 -24.16 -2.29 17.98
C ALA A 374 -24.12 -3.36 19.07
N ALA A 375 -25.22 -4.11 19.25
CA ALA A 375 -25.28 -5.23 20.21
C ALA A 375 -24.31 -6.37 19.79
N LEU A 376 -24.27 -6.74 18.51
CA LEU A 376 -23.35 -7.77 17.98
C LEU A 376 -21.88 -7.34 18.01
N ALA A 377 -21.60 -6.04 17.88
CA ALA A 377 -20.24 -5.50 18.03
C ALA A 377 -19.79 -5.43 19.49
N ALA A 378 -20.73 -5.43 20.43
CA ALA A 378 -20.44 -5.51 21.86
C ALA A 378 -19.93 -6.93 22.22
N PRO A 379 -19.16 -7.09 23.30
CA PRO A 379 -18.62 -8.40 23.70
C PRO A 379 -19.68 -9.30 24.38
N TRP A 380 -20.91 -9.23 23.94
CA TRP A 380 -21.98 -10.06 24.45
C TRP A 380 -22.16 -11.33 23.62
N PRO A 381 -22.43 -12.47 24.26
CA PRO A 381 -22.86 -13.66 23.54
C PRO A 381 -24.14 -13.36 22.74
N VAL A 382 -24.26 -13.93 21.55
CA VAL A 382 -25.45 -13.72 20.70
C VAL A 382 -26.73 -14.10 21.41
N ASP A 383 -26.71 -15.14 22.24
CA ASP A 383 -27.84 -15.60 23.02
C ASP A 383 -28.31 -14.59 24.11
N GLU A 384 -27.45 -13.64 24.49
CA GLU A 384 -27.80 -12.52 25.38
C GLU A 384 -28.27 -11.28 24.61
N ALA A 385 -28.06 -11.21 23.32
CA ALA A 385 -28.50 -10.13 22.44
C ALA A 385 -29.91 -10.38 21.86
N ILE A 386 -30.44 -11.60 22.01
CA ILE A 386 -31.77 -12.02 21.62
C ILE A 386 -32.75 -11.83 22.79
#